data_2cb9e0d9e6351b75f47efbea62a5b8a8
#
_entry.id   2cb9e0d9e6351b75f47efbea62a5b8a8
#
_cell.length_a   1.000
_cell.length_b   1.000
_cell.length_c   1.000
_cell.angle_alpha   90.00
_cell.angle_beta   90.00
_cell.angle_gamma   90.00
#
_symmetry.space_group_name_H-M   'P 1'
#
loop_
_entity.id
_entity.type
_entity.pdbx_description
1 polymer ?
#
loop_
_entity_poly.entity_id
_entity_poly.type
_entity_poly.pdbx_seq_one_letter_code
_entity_poly.pdbx_strand_id
1 'polypeptide(L)'
;MNEILDQLDLNSKGLWFPIIVSILLFISVLLIPKKNTTWREIYITVGIVGFATWLSDSLVTRVFDLIDLGEPKITGLGEILCYTLIPTSLAALYLNYFTNKNKWILTILFTVLSLLVEFGMHFSGYMKYNGWNLYYSILFLLLTFGFLLPLHIRFIRGN
;
A
#
# COMPACT_ATOMS: atom_id res chain seq x y z
N MET A 1 -15.75 -11.99 23.87
CA MET A 1 -14.93 -10.77 23.73
C MET A 1 -13.47 -11.11 23.46
N ASN A 2 -12.89 -12.12 24.13
CA ASN A 2 -11.51 -12.56 23.87
C ASN A 2 -11.30 -13.12 22.46
N GLU A 3 -12.24 -13.92 21.94
CA GLU A 3 -12.16 -14.49 20.59
C GLU A 3 -12.07 -13.44 19.48
N ILE A 4 -12.78 -12.30 19.63
CA ILE A 4 -12.72 -11.20 18.65
C ILE A 4 -11.35 -10.49 18.72
N LEU A 5 -10.81 -10.32 19.91
CA LEU A 5 -9.48 -9.72 20.09
C LEU A 5 -8.36 -10.61 19.54
N ASP A 6 -8.51 -11.93 19.68
CA ASP A 6 -7.58 -12.91 19.13
C ASP A 6 -7.62 -12.89 17.59
N GLN A 7 -8.80 -12.70 16.99
CA GLN A 7 -8.96 -12.57 15.53
C GLN A 7 -8.39 -11.26 14.96
N LEU A 8 -8.21 -10.22 15.77
CA LEU A 8 -7.60 -8.96 15.33
C LEU A 8 -6.08 -9.02 15.28
N ASP A 9 -5.47 -10.09 15.75
CA ASP A 9 -4.03 -10.33 15.77
C ASP A 9 -3.24 -9.17 16.42
N LEU A 10 -3.77 -8.64 17.52
CA LEU A 10 -3.19 -7.47 18.20
C LEU A 10 -1.84 -7.75 18.88
N ASN A 11 -1.49 -9.01 19.05
CA ASN A 11 -0.26 -9.45 19.70
C ASN A 11 0.87 -9.77 18.70
N SER A 12 0.63 -9.63 17.40
CA SER A 12 1.63 -9.88 16.37
C SER A 12 2.87 -9.01 16.55
N LYS A 13 4.02 -9.65 16.40
CA LYS A 13 5.30 -8.96 16.47
C LYS A 13 5.37 -7.87 15.39
N GLY A 14 5.71 -6.65 15.80
CA GLY A 14 5.88 -5.54 14.87
C GLY A 14 4.60 -4.87 14.37
N LEU A 15 3.41 -5.25 14.86
CA LEU A 15 2.12 -4.63 14.49
C LEU A 15 2.10 -3.10 14.64
N TRP A 16 2.84 -2.57 15.59
CA TRP A 16 2.97 -1.12 15.79
C TRP A 16 3.40 -0.36 14.52
N PHE A 17 4.25 -0.99 13.69
CA PHE A 17 4.80 -0.35 12.49
C PHE A 17 3.73 -0.06 11.42
N PRO A 18 2.97 -1.06 10.91
CA PRO A 18 1.89 -0.77 9.95
C PRO A 18 0.83 0.17 10.51
N ILE A 19 0.53 0.15 11.81
CA ILE A 19 -0.41 1.09 12.43
C ILE A 19 0.12 2.52 12.32
N ILE A 20 1.35 2.78 12.74
CA ILE A 20 1.94 4.12 12.70
C ILE A 20 2.04 4.62 11.26
N VAL A 21 2.55 3.80 10.35
CA VAL A 21 2.70 4.18 8.93
C VAL A 21 1.35 4.48 8.29
N SER A 22 0.33 3.65 8.54
CA SER A 22 -1.02 3.86 8.03
C SER A 22 -1.61 5.19 8.49
N ILE A 23 -1.49 5.49 9.79
CA ILE A 23 -1.98 6.75 10.37
C ILE A 23 -1.25 7.95 9.77
N LEU A 24 0.09 7.90 9.69
CA LEU A 24 0.90 8.99 9.13
C LEU A 24 0.57 9.25 7.65
N LEU A 25 0.46 8.20 6.84
CA LEU A 25 0.12 8.33 5.43
C LEU A 25 -1.31 8.84 5.24
N PHE A 26 -2.27 8.33 6.01
CA PHE A 26 -3.66 8.76 5.94
C PHE A 26 -3.81 10.24 6.34
N ILE A 27 -3.20 10.66 7.44
CA ILE A 27 -3.18 12.08 7.87
C ILE A 27 -2.51 12.94 6.78
N SER A 28 -1.43 12.47 6.17
CA SER A 28 -0.77 13.17 5.07
C SER A 28 -1.71 13.40 3.89
N VAL A 29 -2.52 12.39 3.52
CA VAL A 29 -3.54 12.55 2.47
C VAL A 29 -4.58 13.60 2.85
N LEU A 30 -4.99 13.69 4.12
CA LEU A 30 -5.99 14.67 4.57
C LEU A 30 -5.43 16.09 4.60
N LEU A 31 -4.23 16.29 5.13
CA LEU A 31 -3.65 17.62 5.40
C LEU A 31 -2.98 18.25 4.18
N ILE A 32 -2.40 17.46 3.29
CA ILE A 32 -1.69 18.00 2.12
C ILE A 32 -2.68 18.65 1.15
N PRO A 33 -2.41 19.93 0.72
CA PRO A 33 -3.25 20.60 -0.26
C PRO A 33 -3.37 19.83 -1.57
N LYS A 34 -4.59 19.77 -2.10
CA LYS A 34 -4.87 19.08 -3.37
C LYS A 34 -4.39 19.95 -4.53
N LYS A 35 -3.28 19.52 -5.19
CA LYS A 35 -2.65 20.26 -6.31
C LYS A 35 -3.16 19.79 -7.67
N ASN A 36 -3.07 18.48 -7.90
CA ASN A 36 -3.41 17.88 -9.19
C ASN A 36 -4.50 16.81 -9.08
N THR A 37 -5.15 16.68 -7.92
CA THR A 37 -6.26 15.73 -7.71
C THR A 37 -7.39 16.40 -6.95
N THR A 38 -8.59 15.88 -7.15
CA THR A 38 -9.80 16.24 -6.41
C THR A 38 -10.15 15.16 -5.38
N TRP A 39 -10.97 15.49 -4.39
CA TRP A 39 -11.47 14.50 -3.43
C TRP A 39 -12.25 13.36 -4.09
N ARG A 40 -12.96 13.65 -5.20
CA ARG A 40 -13.66 12.64 -6.00
C ARG A 40 -12.66 11.65 -6.61
N GLU A 41 -11.57 12.12 -7.19
CA GLU A 41 -10.54 11.27 -7.77
C GLU A 41 -9.83 10.44 -6.70
N ILE A 42 -9.57 11.01 -5.50
CA ILE A 42 -9.03 10.29 -4.36
C ILE A 42 -9.99 9.17 -3.93
N TYR A 43 -11.28 9.45 -3.80
CA TYR A 43 -12.27 8.45 -3.44
C TYR A 43 -12.30 7.27 -4.41
N ILE A 44 -12.31 7.56 -5.72
CA ILE A 44 -12.26 6.52 -6.77
C ILE A 44 -10.95 5.74 -6.69
N THR A 45 -9.82 6.43 -6.46
CA THR A 45 -8.49 5.81 -6.33
C THR A 45 -8.44 4.87 -5.13
N VAL A 46 -8.97 5.28 -3.97
CA VAL A 46 -9.05 4.42 -2.78
C VAL A 46 -9.83 3.14 -3.07
N GLY A 47 -10.97 3.24 -3.76
CA GLY A 47 -11.77 2.07 -4.11
C GLY A 47 -11.04 1.12 -5.07
N ILE A 48 -10.52 1.64 -6.18
CA ILE A 48 -9.89 0.81 -7.23
C ILE A 48 -8.53 0.27 -6.77
N VAL A 49 -7.68 1.12 -6.21
CA VAL A 49 -6.35 0.69 -5.74
C VAL A 49 -6.49 -0.24 -4.53
N GLY A 50 -7.39 0.08 -3.59
CA GLY A 50 -7.64 -0.79 -2.44
C GLY A 50 -8.11 -2.18 -2.86
N PHE A 51 -9.04 -2.28 -3.80
CA PHE A 51 -9.49 -3.55 -4.34
C PHE A 51 -8.35 -4.30 -5.05
N ALA A 52 -7.61 -3.61 -5.93
CA ALA A 52 -6.51 -4.22 -6.68
C ALA A 52 -5.39 -4.73 -5.75
N THR A 53 -5.05 -3.95 -4.73
CA THR A 53 -4.05 -4.35 -3.73
C THR A 53 -4.54 -5.55 -2.93
N TRP A 54 -5.78 -5.51 -2.45
CA TRP A 54 -6.36 -6.62 -1.69
C TRP A 54 -6.35 -7.92 -2.49
N LEU A 55 -6.69 -7.85 -3.78
CA LEU A 55 -6.65 -9.01 -4.67
C LEU A 55 -5.22 -9.50 -4.89
N SER A 56 -4.29 -8.59 -5.20
CA SER A 56 -2.88 -8.94 -5.46
C SER A 56 -2.23 -9.55 -4.22
N ASP A 57 -2.42 -8.93 -3.05
CA ASP A 57 -1.85 -9.41 -1.80
C ASP A 57 -2.48 -10.74 -1.37
N SER A 58 -3.79 -10.93 -1.56
CA SER A 58 -4.44 -12.21 -1.30
C SER A 58 -3.84 -13.34 -2.16
N LEU A 59 -3.52 -13.05 -3.42
CA LEU A 59 -2.84 -14.03 -4.28
C LEU A 59 -1.42 -14.30 -3.79
N VAL A 60 -0.66 -13.29 -3.46
CA VAL A 60 0.75 -13.42 -3.04
C VAL A 60 0.88 -14.10 -1.67
N THR A 61 0.02 -13.74 -0.71
CA THR A 61 0.11 -14.24 0.67
C THR A 61 -0.68 -15.54 0.88
N ARG A 62 -1.90 -15.67 0.32
CA ARG A 62 -2.78 -16.81 0.61
C ARG A 62 -2.70 -17.92 -0.43
N VAL A 63 -2.54 -17.58 -1.72
CA VAL A 63 -2.52 -18.59 -2.79
C VAL A 63 -1.10 -19.09 -3.04
N PHE A 64 -0.14 -18.18 -3.15
CA PHE A 64 1.24 -18.54 -3.46
C PHE A 64 2.14 -18.66 -2.22
N ASP A 65 1.68 -18.22 -1.05
CA ASP A 65 2.41 -18.30 0.23
C ASP A 65 3.84 -17.73 0.16
N LEU A 66 3.98 -16.59 -0.52
CA LEU A 66 5.28 -15.97 -0.77
C LEU A 66 5.67 -14.95 0.30
N ILE A 67 4.68 -14.39 1.02
CA ILE A 67 4.86 -13.40 2.08
C ILE A 67 3.89 -13.73 3.22
N ASP A 68 4.38 -13.67 4.46
CA ASP A 68 3.56 -13.69 5.66
C ASP A 68 3.49 -12.29 6.28
N LEU A 69 2.31 -11.87 6.71
CA LEU A 69 2.05 -10.66 7.49
C LEU A 69 1.42 -11.05 8.83
N GLY A 70 2.04 -10.65 9.95
CA GLY A 70 1.55 -10.99 11.27
C GLY A 70 1.45 -12.50 11.51
N GLU A 71 0.29 -12.98 12.00
CA GLU A 71 -0.02 -14.39 12.14
C GLU A 71 -0.63 -14.93 10.83
N PRO A 72 0.05 -15.86 10.11
CA PRO A 72 -0.34 -16.28 8.76
C PRO A 72 -1.75 -16.88 8.63
N LYS A 73 -2.33 -17.33 9.74
CA LYS A 73 -3.66 -17.99 9.75
C LYS A 73 -4.82 -17.03 10.00
N ILE A 74 -4.53 -15.77 10.36
CA ILE A 74 -5.52 -14.79 10.79
C ILE A 74 -5.37 -13.54 9.92
N THR A 75 -6.48 -13.03 9.37
CA THR A 75 -6.49 -11.71 8.74
C THR A 75 -6.66 -10.66 9.84
N GLY A 76 -5.55 -10.24 10.41
CA GLY A 76 -5.52 -9.28 11.51
C GLY A 76 -5.67 -7.82 11.09
N LEU A 77 -5.75 -6.93 12.08
CA LEU A 77 -5.86 -5.49 11.87
C LEU A 77 -4.70 -4.94 11.03
N GLY A 78 -3.48 -5.36 11.32
CA GLY A 78 -2.29 -4.90 10.59
C GLY A 78 -2.29 -5.30 9.12
N GLU A 79 -2.73 -6.52 8.80
CA GLU A 79 -2.88 -7.00 7.43
C GLU A 79 -3.90 -6.15 6.66
N ILE A 80 -5.06 -5.84 7.28
CA ILE A 80 -6.07 -4.96 6.68
C ILE A 80 -5.49 -3.56 6.40
N LEU A 81 -4.71 -2.99 7.31
CA LEU A 81 -4.06 -1.70 7.12
C LEU A 81 -3.02 -1.73 5.99
N CYS A 82 -2.22 -2.80 5.90
CA CYS A 82 -1.25 -3.01 4.84
C CYS A 82 -1.89 -3.07 3.45
N TYR A 83 -3.07 -3.70 3.32
CA TYR A 83 -3.75 -3.85 2.03
C TYR A 83 -4.61 -2.65 1.65
N THR A 84 -5.10 -1.89 2.62
CA THR A 84 -6.04 -0.78 2.37
C THR A 84 -5.38 0.58 2.50
N LEU A 85 -4.99 1.01 3.71
CA LEU A 85 -4.59 2.39 3.96
C LEU A 85 -3.21 2.74 3.40
N ILE A 86 -2.22 1.85 3.52
CA ILE A 86 -0.86 2.15 3.06
C ILE A 86 -0.82 2.36 1.54
N PRO A 87 -1.23 1.39 0.70
CA PRO A 87 -1.11 1.54 -0.75
C PRO A 87 -2.04 2.61 -1.31
N THR A 88 -3.26 2.74 -0.79
CA THR A 88 -4.20 3.76 -1.26
C THR A 88 -3.75 5.17 -0.92
N SER A 89 -3.16 5.37 0.26
CA SER A 89 -2.59 6.66 0.66
C SER A 89 -1.37 7.02 -0.19
N LEU A 90 -0.46 6.09 -0.44
CA LEU A 90 0.68 6.29 -1.33
C LEU A 90 0.22 6.61 -2.76
N ALA A 91 -0.78 5.90 -3.27
CA ALA A 91 -1.35 6.17 -4.59
C ALA A 91 -2.00 7.57 -4.66
N ALA A 92 -2.79 7.96 -3.65
CA ALA A 92 -3.41 9.27 -3.59
C ALA A 92 -2.36 10.40 -3.53
N LEU A 93 -1.30 10.23 -2.72
CA LEU A 93 -0.19 11.19 -2.65
C LEU A 93 0.58 11.27 -3.97
N TYR A 94 0.88 10.13 -4.59
CA TYR A 94 1.52 10.08 -5.90
C TYR A 94 0.71 10.88 -6.93
N LEU A 95 -0.59 10.60 -7.06
CA LEU A 95 -1.47 11.27 -8.02
C LEU A 95 -1.62 12.77 -7.74
N ASN A 96 -1.58 13.17 -6.46
CA ASN A 96 -1.65 14.59 -6.08
C ASN A 96 -0.48 15.42 -6.61
N TYR A 97 0.68 14.83 -6.79
CA TYR A 97 1.87 15.49 -7.34
C TYR A 97 2.16 15.12 -8.79
N PHE A 98 1.43 14.14 -9.34
CA PHE A 98 1.68 13.61 -10.67
C PHE A 98 1.44 14.63 -11.78
N THR A 99 2.44 14.76 -12.67
CA THR A 99 2.36 15.43 -13.97
C THR A 99 3.14 14.62 -14.99
N ASN A 100 2.81 14.77 -16.27
CA ASN A 100 3.57 14.08 -17.32
C ASN A 100 5.07 14.44 -17.33
N LYS A 101 5.43 15.65 -16.85
CA LYS A 101 6.81 16.13 -16.81
C LYS A 101 7.65 15.47 -15.71
N ASN A 102 7.03 15.18 -14.55
CA ASN A 102 7.74 14.64 -13.38
C ASN A 102 7.48 13.14 -13.15
N LYS A 103 6.81 12.48 -14.08
CA LYS A 103 6.39 11.08 -13.98
C LYS A 103 7.49 10.16 -13.44
N TRP A 104 8.65 10.13 -14.08
CA TRP A 104 9.73 9.20 -13.70
C TRP A 104 10.39 9.53 -12.37
N ILE A 105 10.54 10.83 -12.05
CA ILE A 105 11.05 11.27 -10.75
C ILE A 105 10.12 10.79 -9.63
N LEU A 106 8.81 11.00 -9.80
CA LEU A 106 7.83 10.55 -8.82
C LEU A 106 7.74 9.02 -8.75
N THR A 107 7.82 8.33 -9.89
CA THR A 107 7.85 6.86 -9.91
C THR A 107 9.00 6.34 -9.06
N ILE A 108 10.21 6.84 -9.24
CA ILE A 108 11.37 6.43 -8.46
C ILE A 108 11.19 6.79 -6.98
N LEU A 109 10.76 8.02 -6.68
CA LEU A 109 10.55 8.49 -5.31
C LEU A 109 9.55 7.61 -4.56
N PHE A 110 8.38 7.36 -5.15
CA PHE A 110 7.35 6.56 -4.50
C PHE A 110 7.67 5.07 -4.46
N THR A 111 8.42 4.56 -5.43
CA THR A 111 9.01 3.21 -5.35
C THR A 111 9.95 3.10 -4.15
N VAL A 112 10.87 4.04 -3.98
CA VAL A 112 11.79 4.05 -2.82
C VAL A 112 11.01 4.18 -1.50
N LEU A 113 10.03 5.09 -1.42
CA LEU A 113 9.19 5.23 -0.22
C LEU A 113 8.44 3.93 0.12
N SER A 114 7.87 3.26 -0.89
CA SER A 114 7.18 1.98 -0.69
C SER A 114 8.14 0.87 -0.23
N LEU A 115 9.35 0.81 -0.80
CA LEU A 115 10.38 -0.13 -0.37
C LEU A 115 10.87 0.14 1.06
N LEU A 116 10.94 1.41 1.48
CA LEU A 116 11.25 1.76 2.87
C LEU A 116 10.17 1.28 3.84
N VAL A 117 8.90 1.39 3.45
CA VAL A 117 7.78 0.85 4.24
C VAL A 117 7.86 -0.68 4.31
N GLU A 118 8.08 -1.35 3.19
CA GLU A 118 8.25 -2.81 3.12
C GLU A 118 9.43 -3.28 3.98
N PHE A 119 10.58 -2.62 3.85
CA PHE A 119 11.76 -2.90 4.68
C PHE A 119 11.48 -2.69 6.17
N GLY A 120 10.77 -1.61 6.52
CA GLY A 120 10.38 -1.33 7.90
C GLY A 120 9.45 -2.42 8.47
N MET A 121 8.49 -2.93 7.68
CA MET A 121 7.65 -4.06 8.08
C MET A 121 8.48 -5.33 8.29
N HIS A 122 9.43 -5.60 7.41
CA HIS A 122 10.34 -6.75 7.57
C HIS A 122 11.24 -6.59 8.81
N PHE A 123 11.84 -5.41 9.00
CA PHE A 123 12.73 -5.13 10.13
C PHE A 123 11.99 -5.14 11.49
N SER A 124 10.74 -4.66 11.54
CA SER A 124 9.91 -4.74 12.75
C SER A 124 9.53 -6.18 13.11
N GLY A 125 9.67 -7.12 12.17
CA GLY A 125 9.29 -8.52 12.30
C GLY A 125 7.83 -8.78 12.03
N TYR A 126 7.09 -7.78 11.47
CA TYR A 126 5.70 -7.94 11.06
C TYR A 126 5.55 -8.68 9.74
N MET A 127 6.53 -8.57 8.83
CA MET A 127 6.54 -9.20 7.52
C MET A 127 7.69 -10.19 7.38
N LYS A 128 7.41 -11.36 6.79
CA LYS A 128 8.40 -12.40 6.46
C LYS A 128 8.29 -12.79 5.00
N TYR A 129 9.41 -13.04 4.37
CA TYR A 129 9.47 -13.57 3.00
C TYR A 129 9.60 -15.10 3.02
N ASN A 130 8.69 -15.78 2.31
CA ASN A 130 8.69 -17.25 2.16
C ASN A 130 9.10 -17.72 0.76
N GLY A 131 9.39 -16.79 -0.13
CA GLY A 131 9.78 -17.02 -1.52
C GLY A 131 9.79 -15.75 -2.32
N TRP A 132 9.25 -14.68 -1.76
CA TRP A 132 9.32 -13.34 -2.31
C TRP A 132 10.72 -12.75 -2.17
N ASN A 133 11.10 -11.85 -3.05
CA ASN A 133 12.36 -11.11 -2.93
C ASN A 133 12.20 -9.66 -3.38
N LEU A 134 13.17 -8.84 -3.03
CA LEU A 134 13.17 -7.41 -3.30
C LEU A 134 13.04 -7.06 -4.79
N TYR A 135 13.52 -7.90 -5.70
CA TYR A 135 13.40 -7.64 -7.14
C TYR A 135 11.95 -7.65 -7.60
N TYR A 136 11.13 -8.56 -7.07
CA TYR A 136 9.70 -8.61 -7.38
C TYR A 136 8.99 -7.35 -6.87
N SER A 137 9.31 -6.89 -5.65
CA SER A 137 8.78 -5.63 -5.10
C SER A 137 9.15 -4.45 -5.97
N ILE A 138 10.42 -4.30 -6.34
CA ILE A 138 10.89 -3.21 -7.22
C ILE A 138 10.13 -3.22 -8.54
N LEU A 139 10.07 -4.36 -9.21
CA LEU A 139 9.40 -4.49 -10.51
C LEU A 139 7.91 -4.14 -10.41
N PHE A 140 7.23 -4.69 -9.41
CA PHE A 140 5.81 -4.44 -9.18
C PHE A 140 5.52 -2.96 -8.90
N LEU A 141 6.33 -2.32 -8.04
CA LEU A 141 6.17 -0.90 -7.69
C LEU A 141 6.48 0.01 -8.87
N LEU A 142 7.52 -0.26 -9.65
CA LEU A 142 7.83 0.48 -10.88
C LEU A 142 6.69 0.37 -11.91
N LEU A 143 6.10 -0.81 -12.05
CA LEU A 143 4.94 -1.01 -12.92
C LEU A 143 3.74 -0.23 -12.41
N THR A 144 3.47 -0.28 -11.10
CA THR A 144 2.35 0.40 -10.46
C THR A 144 2.45 1.92 -10.60
N PHE A 145 3.55 2.51 -10.14
CA PHE A 145 3.73 3.97 -10.18
C PHE A 145 4.07 4.49 -11.58
N GLY A 146 4.79 3.72 -12.38
CA GLY A 146 5.19 4.15 -13.73
C GLY A 146 4.12 3.99 -14.80
N PHE A 147 3.20 3.04 -14.64
CA PHE A 147 2.21 2.72 -15.68
C PHE A 147 0.78 2.63 -15.16
N LEU A 148 0.50 1.84 -14.12
CA LEU A 148 -0.87 1.58 -13.70
C LEU A 148 -1.55 2.83 -13.13
N LEU A 149 -0.91 3.57 -12.23
CA LEU A 149 -1.49 4.80 -11.66
C LEU A 149 -1.62 5.94 -12.69
N PRO A 150 -0.63 6.22 -13.56
CA PRO A 150 -0.83 7.14 -14.67
C PRO A 150 -1.97 6.75 -15.61
N LEU A 151 -2.13 5.46 -15.91
CA LEU A 151 -3.24 4.97 -16.71
C LEU A 151 -4.58 5.15 -16.00
N HIS A 152 -4.65 4.79 -14.70
CA HIS A 152 -5.82 4.95 -13.86
C HIS A 152 -6.34 6.40 -13.86
N ILE A 153 -5.47 7.40 -13.64
CA ILE A 153 -5.91 8.79 -13.63
C ILE A 153 -6.37 9.28 -14.99
N ARG A 154 -5.78 8.77 -16.08
CA ARG A 154 -6.27 9.07 -17.45
C ARG A 154 -7.69 8.54 -17.64
N PHE A 155 -7.98 7.31 -17.21
CA PHE A 155 -9.34 6.76 -17.30
C PHE A 155 -10.35 7.57 -16.51
N ILE A 156 -10.00 8.01 -15.30
CA ILE A 156 -10.91 8.83 -14.49
C ILE A 156 -11.20 10.18 -15.15
N ARG A 157 -10.23 10.78 -15.82
CA ARG A 157 -10.35 12.10 -16.47
C ARG A 157 -10.91 12.05 -17.86
N GLY A 158 -10.97 10.89 -18.49
CA GLY A 158 -11.45 10.72 -19.87
C GLY A 158 -10.51 11.32 -20.92
N ASN A 159 -9.21 11.38 -20.63
CA ASN A 159 -8.17 11.94 -21.53
C ASN A 159 -7.27 10.83 -22.05
#